data_97449925ef786968711c00e051e3c665
#
_entry.id   97449925ef786968711c00e051e3c665
#
_cell.length_a   1.000
_cell.length_b   1.000
_cell.length_c   1.000
_cell.angle_alpha   90.00
_cell.angle_beta   90.00
_cell.angle_gamma   90.00
#
_symmetry.space_group_name_H-M   'P 1'
#
loop_
_entity.id
_entity.type
_entity.pdbx_description
1 polymer ?
#
loop_
_entity_poly.entity_id
_entity_poly.type
_entity_poly.pdbx_seq_one_letter_code
_entity_poly.pdbx_strand_id
1 'polypeptide(L)'
;MARRKGLLRGAGGLLFALTVALAIAFAIVGTAFALTPEQAARIAAGDSDARIAALNEVATAGDAALVPFVQALLANEVKVAGGRALVVRDGKAFDASSGAEAALPDAAEEVVNNNRMRRELEGVLASLALFAPDRAARARAIGELRDQIDEGKLPLVEKALAAESDAELKGQLALLRAAVLIGSGDKARRLEAAQQLAASPSPATRSLLLERLNTEADAEVKAALKTSLDAVQSRLAWGERLGVLFTGASLGSILLLVALGLAITYGLMGVINMAHGELMMIGAYAAYVVQNLFRAHVPAAFDAYVLAAIPASFLAAALVGAVLERSVIRWLYGRPLETLLATWGISLILMQAVRSVFGAQNVPVENPSWLSGGVQVLPNLTLPYNRIAILVFAALVLAAVALLIARTRLGLFVRGVTQNRRMAACVGVNTA
;
A
#
# COMPACT_ATOMS: atom_id res chain seq x y z
N MET A 1 3.43 30.15 -26.76
CA MET A 1 3.61 28.69 -26.66
C MET A 1 4.99 28.32 -26.10
N ALA A 2 5.46 28.97 -25.04
CA ALA A 2 6.83 28.77 -24.51
C ALA A 2 6.92 29.04 -23.00
N ARG A 3 5.97 28.54 -22.18
CA ARG A 3 6.03 28.75 -20.71
C ARG A 3 5.62 27.54 -19.83
N ARG A 4 5.45 26.35 -20.40
CA ARG A 4 5.06 25.14 -19.64
C ARG A 4 6.07 23.97 -19.62
N LYS A 5 7.27 24.16 -20.18
CA LYS A 5 8.35 23.13 -20.13
C LYS A 5 9.31 23.28 -18.95
N GLY A 6 9.08 24.24 -18.04
CA GLY A 6 9.97 24.53 -16.92
C GLY A 6 9.68 23.81 -15.62
N LEU A 7 8.45 23.30 -15.38
CA LEU A 7 8.03 22.79 -14.05
C LEU A 7 8.26 21.26 -13.85
N LEU A 8 8.37 20.47 -14.91
CA LEU A 8 8.66 19.03 -14.81
C LEU A 8 10.16 18.69 -14.82
N ARG A 9 11.02 19.66 -15.15
CA ARG A 9 12.47 19.52 -14.96
C ARG A 9 12.95 19.89 -13.55
N GLY A 10 12.12 20.55 -12.74
CA GLY A 10 12.46 20.97 -11.39
C GLY A 10 12.43 19.85 -10.34
N ALA A 11 11.50 18.90 -10.43
CA ALA A 11 11.35 17.86 -9.40
C ALA A 11 12.43 16.76 -9.51
N GLY A 12 12.80 16.36 -10.72
CA GLY A 12 13.91 15.43 -10.93
C GLY A 12 15.28 16.05 -10.64
N GLY A 13 15.42 17.36 -10.90
CA GLY A 13 16.63 18.11 -10.58
C GLY A 13 16.82 18.37 -9.08
N LEU A 14 15.73 18.51 -8.32
CA LEU A 14 15.80 18.69 -6.86
C LEU A 14 16.13 17.38 -6.13
N LEU A 15 15.61 16.23 -6.58
CA LEU A 15 16.00 14.91 -6.05
C LEU A 15 17.45 14.59 -6.40
N PHE A 16 17.90 14.89 -7.62
CA PHE A 16 19.30 14.70 -8.02
C PHE A 16 20.23 15.71 -7.35
N ALA A 17 19.79 16.95 -7.14
CA ALA A 17 20.56 17.95 -6.40
C ALA A 17 20.61 17.64 -4.88
N LEU A 18 19.57 17.03 -4.30
CA LEU A 18 19.58 16.62 -2.89
C LEU A 18 20.47 15.40 -2.68
N THR A 19 20.49 14.44 -3.62
CA THR A 19 21.41 13.29 -3.56
C THR A 19 22.86 13.71 -3.84
N VAL A 20 23.08 14.65 -4.75
CA VAL A 20 24.42 15.21 -5.02
C VAL A 20 24.87 16.15 -3.90
N ALA A 21 23.99 16.96 -3.29
CA ALA A 21 24.32 17.77 -2.12
C ALA A 21 24.60 16.92 -0.87
N LEU A 22 23.88 15.79 -0.69
CA LEU A 22 24.18 14.82 0.37
C LEU A 22 25.51 14.09 0.11
N ALA A 23 25.83 13.79 -1.17
CA ALA A 23 27.11 13.21 -1.56
C ALA A 23 28.28 14.21 -1.45
N ILE A 24 28.06 15.51 -1.74
CA ILE A 24 29.09 16.57 -1.61
C ILE A 24 29.27 16.98 -0.15
N ALA A 25 28.25 16.99 0.68
CA ALA A 25 28.38 17.22 2.13
C ALA A 25 29.17 16.08 2.81
N PHE A 26 29.12 14.86 2.27
CA PHE A 26 29.95 13.74 2.73
C PHE A 26 31.40 13.77 2.19
N ALA A 27 31.67 14.51 1.11
CA ALA A 27 32.99 14.57 0.49
C ALA A 27 33.92 15.66 1.09
N ILE A 28 33.45 16.53 2.00
CA ILE A 28 34.22 17.62 2.59
C ILE A 28 34.65 17.36 4.06
N VAL A 29 34.06 16.36 4.71
CA VAL A 29 34.62 15.89 5.99
C VAL A 29 35.62 14.79 5.65
N GLY A 30 36.92 15.08 5.83
CA GLY A 30 37.99 14.07 5.80
C GLY A 30 37.65 13.02 6.84
N THR A 31 36.84 12.01 6.48
CA THR A 31 36.50 10.89 7.31
C THR A 31 37.73 10.03 7.50
N ALA A 32 38.31 10.10 8.68
CA ALA A 32 39.18 9.04 9.15
C ALA A 32 38.34 7.73 9.03
N PHE A 33 38.67 6.88 8.06
CA PHE A 33 38.10 5.54 7.98
C PHE A 33 38.58 4.82 9.25
N ALA A 34 37.66 4.51 10.16
CA ALA A 34 37.98 3.83 11.41
C ALA A 34 38.27 2.33 11.22
N LEU A 35 38.14 1.84 9.96
CA LEU A 35 38.50 0.46 9.59
C LEU A 35 40.02 0.31 9.54
N THR A 36 40.52 -0.71 10.21
CA THR A 36 41.93 -1.13 9.97
C THR A 36 42.02 -1.80 8.61
N PRO A 37 43.23 -1.75 7.93
CA PRO A 37 43.44 -2.45 6.66
C PRO A 37 43.12 -3.95 6.74
N GLU A 38 43.40 -4.56 7.87
CA GLU A 38 43.14 -5.98 8.14
C GLU A 38 41.66 -6.28 8.25
N GLN A 39 40.88 -5.41 8.92
CA GLN A 39 39.43 -5.54 9.02
C GLN A 39 38.76 -5.41 7.65
N ALA A 40 39.15 -4.41 6.86
CA ALA A 40 38.61 -4.20 5.52
C ALA A 40 38.92 -5.42 4.62
N ALA A 41 40.13 -5.96 4.70
CA ALA A 41 40.53 -7.16 3.97
C ALA A 41 39.71 -8.39 4.39
N ARG A 42 39.51 -8.64 5.70
CA ARG A 42 38.71 -9.77 6.22
C ARG A 42 37.24 -9.70 5.80
N ILE A 43 36.69 -8.51 5.68
CA ILE A 43 35.29 -8.32 5.19
C ILE A 43 35.21 -8.52 3.68
N ALA A 44 36.24 -8.16 2.93
CA ALA A 44 36.26 -8.26 1.47
C ALA A 44 36.71 -9.62 0.92
N ALA A 45 37.59 -10.32 1.63
CA ALA A 45 38.22 -11.57 1.17
C ALA A 45 37.85 -12.77 2.05
N GLY A 46 37.84 -13.96 1.45
CA GLY A 46 37.53 -15.24 2.13
C GLY A 46 36.15 -15.78 1.79
N ASP A 47 35.73 -16.83 2.50
CA ASP A 47 34.41 -17.40 2.35
C ASP A 47 33.31 -16.49 2.97
N SER A 48 32.05 -16.75 2.59
CA SER A 48 30.95 -15.90 3.04
C SER A 48 30.76 -15.90 4.55
N ASP A 49 31.03 -17.01 5.24
CA ASP A 49 30.83 -17.13 6.69
C ASP A 49 31.88 -16.31 7.44
N ALA A 50 33.15 -16.41 7.03
CA ALA A 50 34.25 -15.63 7.61
C ALA A 50 34.04 -14.11 7.37
N ARG A 51 33.60 -13.73 6.17
CA ARG A 51 33.33 -12.34 5.82
C ARG A 51 32.16 -11.76 6.64
N ILE A 52 31.09 -12.52 6.84
CA ILE A 52 29.94 -12.14 7.68
C ILE A 52 30.37 -11.99 9.13
N ALA A 53 31.16 -12.92 9.67
CA ALA A 53 31.67 -12.82 11.03
C ALA A 53 32.53 -11.56 11.23
N ALA A 54 33.46 -11.28 10.29
CA ALA A 54 34.27 -10.07 10.33
C ALA A 54 33.43 -8.77 10.21
N LEU A 55 32.42 -8.77 9.36
CA LEU A 55 31.50 -7.66 9.21
C LEU A 55 30.73 -7.36 10.52
N ASN A 56 30.19 -8.41 11.16
CA ASN A 56 29.43 -8.26 12.41
C ASN A 56 30.33 -7.86 13.57
N GLU A 57 31.56 -8.34 13.65
CA GLU A 57 32.57 -7.94 14.63
C GLU A 57 32.81 -6.43 14.57
N VAL A 58 33.06 -5.87 13.38
CA VAL A 58 33.31 -4.44 13.17
C VAL A 58 32.04 -3.62 13.37
N ALA A 59 30.89 -4.12 12.89
CA ALA A 59 29.62 -3.42 13.02
C ALA A 59 29.19 -3.22 14.49
N THR A 60 29.54 -4.17 15.38
CA THR A 60 29.23 -4.09 16.81
C THR A 60 29.83 -2.83 17.48
N ALA A 61 30.93 -2.32 16.95
CA ALA A 61 31.50 -1.05 17.41
C ALA A 61 30.56 0.14 17.19
N GLY A 62 29.65 0.04 16.21
CA GLY A 62 28.66 1.09 15.88
C GLY A 62 29.27 2.31 15.21
N ASP A 63 30.38 2.12 14.50
CA ASP A 63 31.08 3.23 13.86
C ASP A 63 30.44 3.58 12.50
N ALA A 64 29.98 4.82 12.37
CA ALA A 64 29.41 5.33 11.13
C ALA A 64 30.41 5.35 9.94
N ALA A 65 31.71 5.28 10.23
CA ALA A 65 32.75 5.20 9.21
C ALA A 65 32.73 3.87 8.41
N LEU A 66 32.08 2.84 8.91
CA LEU A 66 31.85 1.59 8.19
C LEU A 66 30.84 1.73 7.02
N VAL A 67 29.92 2.71 7.11
CA VAL A 67 28.83 2.91 6.13
C VAL A 67 29.33 3.05 4.69
N PRO A 68 30.32 3.91 4.35
CA PRO A 68 30.80 4.06 2.98
C PRO A 68 31.40 2.78 2.39
N PHE A 69 32.06 1.99 3.21
CA PHE A 69 32.66 0.72 2.78
C PHE A 69 31.60 -0.36 2.52
N VAL A 70 30.60 -0.47 3.39
CA VAL A 70 29.47 -1.40 3.19
C VAL A 70 28.66 -1.01 1.95
N GLN A 71 28.45 0.29 1.70
CA GLN A 71 27.81 0.77 0.48
C GLN A 71 28.61 0.42 -0.78
N ALA A 72 29.94 0.56 -0.75
CA ALA A 72 30.81 0.17 -1.86
C ALA A 72 30.77 -1.35 -2.13
N LEU A 73 30.67 -2.17 -1.07
CA LEU A 73 30.48 -3.62 -1.21
C LEU A 73 29.15 -3.94 -1.88
N LEU A 74 28.05 -3.30 -1.47
CA LEU A 74 26.74 -3.50 -2.10
C LEU A 74 26.70 -3.06 -3.57
N ALA A 75 27.42 -1.98 -3.90
CA ALA A 75 27.56 -1.48 -5.26
C ALA A 75 28.51 -2.35 -6.13
N ASN A 76 29.19 -3.36 -5.56
CA ASN A 76 30.25 -4.15 -6.17
C ASN A 76 31.45 -3.29 -6.65
N GLU A 77 31.73 -2.19 -5.94
CA GLU A 77 32.83 -1.28 -6.22
C GLU A 77 34.13 -1.68 -5.49
N VAL A 78 34.15 -2.81 -4.80
CA VAL A 78 35.33 -3.24 -4.01
C VAL A 78 36.10 -4.31 -4.73
N LYS A 79 37.42 -4.14 -4.77
CA LYS A 79 38.39 -5.12 -5.27
C LYS A 79 39.43 -5.44 -4.19
N VAL A 80 39.97 -6.64 -4.23
CA VAL A 80 41.04 -7.08 -3.32
C VAL A 80 42.35 -7.28 -4.09
N ALA A 81 43.41 -6.65 -3.61
CA ALA A 81 44.74 -6.83 -4.19
C ALA A 81 45.80 -6.85 -3.08
N GLY A 82 46.69 -7.85 -3.06
CA GLY A 82 47.79 -7.96 -2.09
C GLY A 82 47.32 -7.93 -0.64
N GLY A 83 46.15 -8.51 -0.34
CA GLY A 83 45.58 -8.52 1.02
C GLY A 83 45.00 -7.20 1.50
N ARG A 84 44.77 -6.24 0.60
CA ARG A 84 44.12 -4.96 0.87
C ARG A 84 42.81 -4.84 0.11
N ALA A 85 41.81 -4.21 0.74
CA ALA A 85 40.56 -3.86 0.07
C ALA A 85 40.66 -2.48 -0.52
N LEU A 86 40.33 -2.37 -1.79
CA LEU A 86 40.34 -1.12 -2.57
C LEU A 86 38.94 -0.82 -3.05
N VAL A 87 38.46 0.41 -2.86
CA VAL A 87 37.18 0.91 -3.41
C VAL A 87 37.45 1.56 -4.76
N VAL A 88 36.81 1.09 -5.81
CA VAL A 88 37.01 1.61 -7.19
C VAL A 88 35.80 2.45 -7.57
N ARG A 89 36.02 3.76 -7.77
CA ARG A 89 35.01 4.75 -8.21
C ARG A 89 35.55 5.56 -9.36
N ASP A 90 34.76 5.74 -10.40
CA ASP A 90 35.12 6.55 -11.58
C ASP A 90 36.50 6.18 -12.18
N GLY A 91 36.88 4.90 -12.14
CA GLY A 91 38.15 4.41 -12.68
C GLY A 91 39.38 4.65 -11.77
N LYS A 92 39.19 5.22 -10.57
CA LYS A 92 40.21 5.41 -9.56
C LYS A 92 40.03 4.45 -8.39
N ALA A 93 41.13 3.95 -7.84
CA ALA A 93 41.12 3.10 -6.68
C ALA A 93 41.51 3.88 -5.41
N PHE A 94 40.79 3.63 -4.33
CA PHE A 94 41.01 4.20 -3.01
C PHE A 94 41.18 3.09 -1.98
N ASP A 95 42.16 3.22 -1.10
CA ASP A 95 42.32 2.27 0.01
C ASP A 95 41.10 2.36 0.96
N ALA A 96 40.47 1.24 1.23
CA ALA A 96 39.24 1.18 2.02
C ALA A 96 39.40 1.62 3.48
N SER A 97 40.63 1.62 4.01
CA SER A 97 40.92 2.00 5.39
C SER A 97 41.32 3.47 5.55
N SER A 98 42.08 3.99 4.60
CA SER A 98 42.61 5.36 4.68
C SER A 98 41.89 6.35 3.78
N GLY A 99 41.13 5.89 2.77
CA GLY A 99 40.52 6.71 1.75
C GLY A 99 41.56 7.37 0.78
N ALA A 100 42.83 7.03 0.89
CA ALA A 100 43.88 7.55 0.02
C ALA A 100 43.80 6.93 -1.38
N GLU A 101 44.07 7.70 -2.41
CA GLU A 101 44.18 7.21 -3.79
C GLU A 101 45.34 6.19 -3.88
N ALA A 102 45.07 5.01 -4.38
CA ALA A 102 46.04 3.91 -4.52
C ALA A 102 46.07 3.44 -5.98
N ALA A 103 47.21 2.91 -6.40
CA ALA A 103 47.31 2.30 -7.71
C ALA A 103 46.51 0.98 -7.72
N LEU A 104 45.68 0.75 -8.75
CA LEU A 104 44.96 -0.49 -8.94
C LEU A 104 45.88 -1.50 -9.63
N PRO A 105 46.28 -2.57 -8.98
CA PRO A 105 47.10 -3.62 -9.61
C PRO A 105 46.26 -4.38 -10.66
N ASP A 106 46.89 -4.83 -11.75
CA ASP A 106 46.25 -5.64 -12.78
C ASP A 106 45.68 -6.96 -12.26
N ALA A 107 46.23 -7.48 -11.15
CA ALA A 107 45.79 -8.70 -10.48
C ALA A 107 44.73 -8.47 -9.38
N ALA A 108 44.00 -7.35 -9.38
CA ALA A 108 42.96 -7.09 -8.40
C ALA A 108 41.72 -7.94 -8.69
N GLU A 109 41.30 -8.73 -7.71
CA GLU A 109 40.12 -9.60 -7.79
C GLU A 109 38.83 -8.82 -7.37
N GLU A 110 37.73 -9.03 -8.12
CA GLU A 110 36.46 -8.44 -7.76
C GLU A 110 35.81 -9.16 -6.59
N VAL A 111 35.27 -8.41 -5.65
CA VAL A 111 34.54 -8.94 -4.51
C VAL A 111 33.12 -9.28 -4.90
N VAL A 112 32.80 -10.54 -5.10
CA VAL A 112 31.45 -11.00 -5.41
C VAL A 112 30.67 -11.24 -4.12
N ASN A 113 29.50 -10.61 -4.05
CA ASN A 113 28.57 -10.75 -2.93
C ASN A 113 27.38 -11.63 -3.33
N ASN A 114 27.26 -12.81 -2.71
CA ASN A 114 26.08 -13.64 -2.86
C ASN A 114 24.87 -13.05 -2.14
N ASN A 115 23.67 -13.61 -2.36
CA ASN A 115 22.43 -13.10 -1.78
C ASN A 115 22.43 -13.09 -0.23
N ARG A 116 23.17 -13.99 0.40
CA ARG A 116 23.30 -14.02 1.86
C ARG A 116 24.16 -12.86 2.34
N MET A 117 25.33 -12.66 1.74
CA MET A 117 26.21 -11.54 2.07
C MET A 117 25.53 -10.19 1.83
N ARG A 118 24.75 -10.04 0.73
CA ARG A 118 23.99 -8.81 0.47
C ARG A 118 22.99 -8.51 1.57
N ARG A 119 22.23 -9.50 2.03
CA ARG A 119 21.28 -9.32 3.16
C ARG A 119 21.98 -8.90 4.44
N GLU A 120 23.15 -9.49 4.74
CA GLU A 120 23.93 -9.09 5.92
C GLU A 120 24.46 -7.66 5.81
N LEU A 121 24.96 -7.26 4.64
CA LEU A 121 25.41 -5.89 4.39
C LEU A 121 24.26 -4.88 4.54
N GLU A 122 23.07 -5.18 4.01
CA GLU A 122 21.85 -4.37 4.18
C GLU A 122 21.43 -4.29 5.65
N GLY A 123 21.47 -5.42 6.37
CA GLY A 123 21.16 -5.47 7.79
C GLY A 123 22.12 -4.67 8.66
N VAL A 124 23.42 -4.68 8.33
CA VAL A 124 24.42 -3.84 9.01
C VAL A 124 24.21 -2.37 8.71
N LEU A 125 23.91 -1.98 7.47
CA LEU A 125 23.55 -0.59 7.14
C LEU A 125 22.34 -0.11 7.92
N ALA A 126 21.29 -0.93 7.99
CA ALA A 126 20.10 -0.60 8.78
C ALA A 126 20.45 -0.48 10.27
N SER A 127 21.30 -1.35 10.81
CA SER A 127 21.74 -1.28 12.21
C SER A 127 22.53 0.00 12.51
N LEU A 128 23.41 0.42 11.61
CA LEU A 128 24.17 1.66 11.75
C LEU A 128 23.28 2.90 11.58
N ALA A 129 22.23 2.82 10.74
CA ALA A 129 21.27 3.90 10.57
C ALA A 129 20.38 4.14 11.82
N LEU A 130 20.38 3.24 12.81
CA LEU A 130 19.78 3.47 14.14
C LEU A 130 20.42 4.65 14.87
N PHE A 131 21.64 5.01 14.55
CA PHE A 131 22.38 6.13 15.16
C PHE A 131 22.36 7.41 14.31
N ALA A 132 21.55 7.44 13.24
CA ALA A 132 21.43 8.61 12.38
C ALA A 132 20.87 9.82 13.16
N PRO A 133 21.32 11.03 12.89
CA PRO A 133 20.79 12.24 13.54
C PRO A 133 19.33 12.52 13.17
N ASP A 134 18.91 12.14 11.96
CA ASP A 134 17.54 12.31 11.49
C ASP A 134 16.60 11.24 12.06
N ARG A 135 15.49 11.71 12.70
CA ARG A 135 14.44 10.85 13.27
C ARG A 135 13.81 9.92 12.21
N ALA A 136 13.55 10.42 11.00
CA ALA A 136 12.92 9.64 9.96
C ALA A 136 13.84 8.53 9.44
N ALA A 137 15.15 8.76 9.43
CA ALA A 137 16.15 7.75 9.10
C ALA A 137 16.17 6.64 10.17
N ARG A 138 16.17 7.00 11.46
CA ARG A 138 16.11 6.01 12.55
C ARG A 138 14.82 5.20 12.52
N ALA A 139 13.68 5.83 12.28
CA ALA A 139 12.39 5.14 12.17
C ALA A 139 12.37 4.12 11.01
N ARG A 140 12.95 4.46 9.87
CA ARG A 140 13.09 3.54 8.73
C ARG A 140 14.01 2.37 9.08
N ALA A 141 15.15 2.64 9.69
CA ALA A 141 16.10 1.62 10.11
C ALA A 141 15.47 0.59 11.07
N ILE A 142 14.67 1.03 12.04
CA ILE A 142 13.91 0.14 12.93
C ILE A 142 12.91 -0.72 12.13
N GLY A 143 12.26 -0.14 11.12
CA GLY A 143 11.34 -0.87 10.24
C GLY A 143 12.03 -1.96 9.42
N GLU A 144 13.18 -1.64 8.83
CA GLU A 144 13.98 -2.57 8.00
C GLU A 144 14.56 -3.70 8.83
N LEU A 145 15.02 -3.43 10.07
CA LEU A 145 15.57 -4.43 10.95
C LEU A 145 14.53 -5.43 11.49
N ARG A 146 13.25 -5.07 11.49
CA ARG A 146 12.18 -5.91 12.06
C ARG A 146 12.13 -7.32 11.47
N ASP A 147 12.41 -7.43 10.17
CA ASP A 147 12.34 -8.68 9.42
C ASP A 147 13.71 -9.38 9.28
N GLN A 148 14.81 -8.73 9.73
CA GLN A 148 16.18 -9.19 9.51
C GLN A 148 17.01 -9.25 10.79
N ILE A 149 16.36 -9.09 11.96
CA ILE A 149 17.07 -9.05 13.23
C ILE A 149 17.41 -10.46 13.72
N ASP A 150 18.66 -10.62 14.14
CA ASP A 150 19.20 -11.82 14.76
C ASP A 150 19.95 -11.50 16.06
N GLU A 151 20.42 -12.52 16.75
CA GLU A 151 21.13 -12.38 18.02
C GLU A 151 22.45 -11.60 17.87
N GLY A 152 23.10 -11.64 16.70
CA GLY A 152 24.33 -10.89 16.42
C GLY A 152 24.14 -9.38 16.39
N LYS A 153 22.95 -8.90 16.09
CA LYS A 153 22.61 -7.46 16.04
C LYS A 153 22.09 -6.92 17.38
N LEU A 154 21.82 -7.80 18.35
CA LEU A 154 21.29 -7.42 19.67
C LEU A 154 22.13 -6.34 20.38
N PRO A 155 23.48 -6.37 20.42
CA PRO A 155 24.26 -5.33 21.08
C PRO A 155 24.08 -3.95 20.46
N LEU A 156 23.90 -3.86 19.14
CA LEU A 156 23.63 -2.60 18.46
C LEU A 156 22.25 -2.05 18.78
N VAL A 157 21.24 -2.91 18.84
CA VAL A 157 19.87 -2.52 19.24
C VAL A 157 19.84 -2.06 20.70
N GLU A 158 20.53 -2.73 21.61
CA GLU A 158 20.63 -2.30 23.02
C GLU A 158 21.34 -0.96 23.18
N LYS A 159 22.42 -0.73 22.40
CA LYS A 159 23.12 0.55 22.36
C LYS A 159 22.21 1.67 21.81
N ALA A 160 21.48 1.38 20.73
CA ALA A 160 20.52 2.33 20.17
C ALA A 160 19.37 2.63 21.13
N LEU A 161 18.82 1.61 21.81
CA LEU A 161 17.78 1.75 22.81
C LEU A 161 18.20 2.63 23.99
N ALA A 162 19.46 2.51 24.43
CA ALA A 162 20.02 3.32 25.48
C ALA A 162 20.23 4.78 25.06
N ALA A 163 20.58 5.04 23.81
CA ALA A 163 20.86 6.36 23.25
C ALA A 163 19.60 7.10 22.74
N GLU A 164 18.48 6.37 22.48
CA GLU A 164 17.28 6.97 21.89
C GLU A 164 16.52 7.85 22.88
N SER A 165 16.25 9.08 22.46
CA SER A 165 15.52 10.08 23.23
C SER A 165 14.03 10.16 22.86
N ASP A 166 13.65 9.75 21.66
CA ASP A 166 12.25 9.75 21.20
C ASP A 166 11.51 8.56 21.83
N ALA A 167 10.45 8.84 22.57
CA ALA A 167 9.70 7.83 23.33
C ALA A 167 9.04 6.77 22.42
N GLU A 168 8.60 7.15 21.22
CA GLU A 168 7.99 6.25 20.25
C GLU A 168 9.03 5.30 19.66
N LEU A 169 10.17 5.83 19.21
CA LEU A 169 11.26 5.02 18.64
C LEU A 169 11.88 4.11 19.70
N LYS A 170 11.99 4.62 20.92
CA LYS A 170 12.44 3.82 22.07
C LYS A 170 11.52 2.62 22.33
N GLY A 171 10.19 2.83 22.27
CA GLY A 171 9.22 1.75 22.38
C GLY A 171 9.35 0.71 21.24
N GLN A 172 9.59 1.17 20.01
CA GLN A 172 9.80 0.27 18.86
C GLN A 172 11.12 -0.52 18.99
N LEU A 173 12.20 0.11 19.44
CA LEU A 173 13.47 -0.57 19.72
C LEU A 173 13.35 -1.61 20.87
N ALA A 174 12.58 -1.30 21.91
CA ALA A 174 12.31 -2.24 22.98
C ALA A 174 11.57 -3.49 22.48
N LEU A 175 10.60 -3.33 21.59
CA LEU A 175 9.91 -4.44 20.94
C LEU A 175 10.82 -5.24 20.02
N LEU A 176 11.71 -4.56 19.30
CA LEU A 176 12.71 -5.21 18.44
C LEU A 176 13.70 -6.05 19.26
N ARG A 177 14.21 -5.49 20.38
CA ARG A 177 15.03 -6.22 21.35
C ARG A 177 14.31 -7.46 21.89
N ALA A 178 13.05 -7.30 22.31
CA ALA A 178 12.25 -8.40 22.81
C ALA A 178 12.02 -9.50 21.78
N ALA A 179 11.86 -9.14 20.50
CA ALA A 179 11.70 -10.11 19.41
C ALA A 179 12.93 -11.01 19.22
N VAL A 180 14.13 -10.51 19.53
CA VAL A 180 15.36 -11.33 19.56
C VAL A 180 15.43 -12.16 20.83
N LEU A 181 15.25 -11.52 22.00
CA LEU A 181 15.41 -12.16 23.30
C LEU A 181 14.43 -13.30 23.58
N ILE A 182 13.29 -13.34 22.89
CA ILE A 182 12.33 -14.43 23.00
C ILE A 182 12.90 -15.78 22.55
N GLY A 183 13.97 -15.76 21.76
CA GLY A 183 14.71 -16.95 21.31
C GLY A 183 15.93 -17.30 22.17
N SER A 184 16.24 -16.50 23.19
CA SER A 184 17.43 -16.67 24.03
C SER A 184 17.43 -18.01 24.79
N GLY A 185 18.59 -18.57 25.01
CA GLY A 185 18.78 -19.71 25.91
C GLY A 185 18.44 -19.42 27.40
N ASP A 186 18.49 -18.14 27.80
CA ASP A 186 18.21 -17.71 29.17
C ASP A 186 16.70 -17.54 29.41
N LYS A 187 16.18 -18.30 30.38
CA LYS A 187 14.77 -18.27 30.79
C LYS A 187 14.31 -16.88 31.22
N ALA A 188 15.10 -16.16 32.02
CA ALA A 188 14.72 -14.84 32.52
C ALA A 188 14.55 -13.83 31.39
N ARG A 189 15.45 -13.88 30.38
CA ARG A 189 15.36 -13.04 29.17
C ARG A 189 14.13 -13.37 28.33
N ARG A 190 13.77 -14.67 28.20
CA ARG A 190 12.55 -15.07 27.47
C ARG A 190 11.29 -14.59 28.19
N LEU A 191 11.23 -14.65 29.52
CA LEU A 191 10.09 -14.13 30.31
C LEU A 191 9.93 -12.61 30.15
N GLU A 192 11.04 -11.87 30.29
CA GLU A 192 11.05 -10.42 30.07
C GLU A 192 10.57 -10.06 28.67
N ALA A 193 11.10 -10.75 27.67
CA ALA A 193 10.73 -10.54 26.25
C ALA A 193 9.25 -10.82 25.99
N ALA A 194 8.72 -11.92 26.51
CA ALA A 194 7.30 -12.23 26.39
C ALA A 194 6.41 -11.10 26.96
N GLN A 195 6.74 -10.60 28.14
CA GLN A 195 5.99 -9.49 28.77
C GLN A 195 6.08 -8.19 27.97
N GLN A 196 7.24 -7.85 27.45
CA GLN A 196 7.43 -6.65 26.59
C GLN A 196 6.64 -6.77 25.29
N LEU A 197 6.63 -7.93 24.66
CA LEU A 197 5.91 -8.20 23.41
C LEU A 197 4.38 -8.12 23.58
N ALA A 198 3.84 -8.31 24.78
CA ALA A 198 2.41 -8.13 25.07
C ALA A 198 1.89 -6.73 24.73
N ALA A 199 2.75 -5.71 24.76
CA ALA A 199 2.40 -4.34 24.39
C ALA A 199 2.37 -4.08 22.88
N SER A 200 2.84 -5.01 22.05
CA SER A 200 2.96 -4.84 20.60
C SER A 200 1.60 -4.80 19.91
N PRO A 201 1.37 -3.84 19.01
CA PRO A 201 0.17 -3.80 18.17
C PRO A 201 0.39 -4.51 16.80
N SER A 202 1.47 -5.28 16.63
CA SER A 202 1.88 -5.82 15.32
C SER A 202 1.38 -7.25 15.08
N PRO A 203 0.79 -7.54 13.90
CA PRO A 203 0.47 -8.92 13.49
C PRO A 203 1.70 -9.85 13.44
N ALA A 204 2.88 -9.31 13.09
CA ALA A 204 4.13 -10.07 13.09
C ALA A 204 4.49 -10.59 14.50
N THR A 205 4.26 -9.79 15.54
CA THR A 205 4.46 -10.21 16.94
C THR A 205 3.55 -11.37 17.31
N ARG A 206 2.28 -11.36 16.85
CA ARG A 206 1.37 -12.49 17.05
C ARG A 206 1.93 -13.78 16.46
N SER A 207 2.42 -13.71 15.23
CA SER A 207 3.03 -14.88 14.56
C SER A 207 4.26 -15.38 15.27
N LEU A 208 5.14 -14.48 15.73
CA LEU A 208 6.33 -14.82 16.51
C LEU A 208 5.97 -15.50 17.84
N LEU A 209 5.00 -14.96 18.58
CA LEU A 209 4.54 -15.53 19.85
C LEU A 209 3.93 -16.93 19.66
N LEU A 210 3.15 -17.13 18.57
CA LEU A 210 2.58 -18.43 18.23
C LEU A 210 3.66 -19.46 17.89
N GLU A 211 4.66 -19.08 17.10
CA GLU A 211 5.79 -19.95 16.74
C GLU A 211 6.56 -20.38 18.00
N ARG A 212 6.87 -19.41 18.88
CA ARG A 212 7.60 -19.69 20.13
C ARG A 212 6.77 -20.50 21.12
N LEU A 213 5.47 -20.26 21.21
CA LEU A 213 4.57 -21.04 22.05
C LEU A 213 4.56 -22.54 21.67
N ASN A 214 4.70 -22.86 20.38
CA ASN A 214 4.75 -24.23 19.90
C ASN A 214 6.09 -24.92 20.15
N THR A 215 7.18 -24.17 20.26
CA THR A 215 8.55 -24.71 20.42
C THR A 215 9.06 -24.62 21.87
N GLU A 216 8.41 -23.82 22.75
CA GLU A 216 8.85 -23.63 24.13
C GLU A 216 8.61 -24.87 24.98
N ALA A 217 9.62 -25.26 25.74
CA ALA A 217 9.56 -26.41 26.65
C ALA A 217 9.23 -26.01 28.10
N ASP A 218 9.64 -24.81 28.54
CA ASP A 218 9.43 -24.35 29.92
C ASP A 218 7.97 -23.90 30.14
N ALA A 219 7.32 -24.50 31.14
CA ALA A 219 5.91 -24.26 31.43
C ALA A 219 5.61 -22.80 31.85
N GLU A 220 6.53 -22.15 32.54
CA GLU A 220 6.36 -20.77 33.01
C GLU A 220 6.48 -19.78 31.85
N VAL A 221 7.50 -19.98 30.99
CA VAL A 221 7.66 -19.18 29.77
C VAL A 221 6.46 -19.40 28.83
N LYS A 222 5.99 -20.63 28.70
CA LYS A 222 4.80 -20.97 27.91
C LYS A 222 3.55 -20.26 28.40
N ALA A 223 3.36 -20.17 29.72
CA ALA A 223 2.25 -19.42 30.31
C ALA A 223 2.37 -17.92 30.03
N ALA A 224 3.56 -17.35 30.14
CA ALA A 224 3.82 -15.94 29.82
C ALA A 224 3.58 -15.63 28.34
N LEU A 225 4.06 -16.50 27.43
CA LEU A 225 3.82 -16.39 25.99
C LEU A 225 2.32 -16.40 25.65
N LYS A 226 1.55 -17.30 26.29
CA LYS A 226 0.11 -17.38 26.11
C LYS A 226 -0.59 -16.09 26.56
N THR A 227 -0.25 -15.58 27.74
CA THR A 227 -0.80 -14.33 28.26
C THR A 227 -0.50 -13.15 27.33
N SER A 228 0.75 -13.09 26.82
CA SER A 228 1.17 -12.04 25.90
C SER A 228 0.48 -12.17 24.54
N LEU A 229 0.29 -13.39 24.06
CA LEU A 229 -0.46 -13.67 22.82
C LEU A 229 -1.93 -13.21 22.95
N ASP A 230 -2.59 -13.52 24.06
CA ASP A 230 -3.96 -13.11 24.32
C ASP A 230 -4.09 -11.57 24.38
N ALA A 231 -3.11 -10.89 24.98
CA ALA A 231 -3.06 -9.42 25.02
C ALA A 231 -2.88 -8.81 23.61
N VAL A 232 -1.96 -9.35 22.82
CA VAL A 232 -1.74 -8.92 21.42
C VAL A 232 -2.97 -9.18 20.57
N GLN A 233 -3.59 -10.36 20.67
CA GLN A 233 -4.81 -10.70 19.96
C GLN A 233 -5.97 -9.76 20.32
N SER A 234 -6.15 -9.43 21.58
CA SER A 234 -7.19 -8.49 22.03
C SER A 234 -6.99 -7.09 21.44
N ARG A 235 -5.74 -6.63 21.31
CA ARG A 235 -5.42 -5.35 20.66
C ARG A 235 -5.70 -5.37 19.16
N LEU A 236 -5.33 -6.45 18.50
CA LEU A 236 -5.55 -6.63 17.05
C LEU A 236 -7.03 -6.81 16.71
N ALA A 237 -7.83 -7.43 17.60
CA ALA A 237 -9.25 -7.68 17.38
C ALA A 237 -10.07 -6.40 17.13
N TRP A 238 -9.69 -5.27 17.72
CA TRP A 238 -10.33 -3.99 17.43
C TRP A 238 -10.10 -3.53 15.99
N GLY A 239 -8.89 -3.64 15.48
CA GLY A 239 -8.59 -3.33 14.09
C GLY A 239 -9.33 -4.25 13.13
N GLU A 240 -9.40 -5.55 13.42
CA GLU A 240 -10.15 -6.53 12.62
C GLU A 240 -11.66 -6.20 12.60
N ARG A 241 -12.26 -5.89 13.75
CA ARG A 241 -13.68 -5.50 13.85
C ARG A 241 -13.98 -4.22 13.06
N LEU A 242 -13.13 -3.20 13.19
CA LEU A 242 -13.26 -1.95 12.42
C LEU A 242 -13.10 -2.21 10.93
N GLY A 243 -12.18 -3.09 10.53
CA GLY A 243 -11.99 -3.50 9.14
C GLY A 243 -13.22 -4.20 8.56
N VAL A 244 -13.84 -5.09 9.32
CA VAL A 244 -15.10 -5.77 8.93
C VAL A 244 -16.24 -4.76 8.81
N LEU A 245 -16.40 -3.86 9.78
CA LEU A 245 -17.42 -2.81 9.73
C LEU A 245 -17.23 -1.89 8.51
N PHE A 246 -16.00 -1.45 8.26
CA PHE A 246 -15.69 -0.61 7.10
C PHE A 246 -15.96 -1.34 5.78
N THR A 247 -15.56 -2.60 5.68
CA THR A 247 -15.81 -3.43 4.50
C THR A 247 -17.30 -3.64 4.29
N GLY A 248 -18.03 -3.93 5.36
CA GLY A 248 -19.49 -4.07 5.35
C GLY A 248 -20.19 -2.77 4.94
N ALA A 249 -19.77 -1.62 5.48
CA ALA A 249 -20.30 -0.31 5.10
C ALA A 249 -20.02 0.00 3.61
N SER A 250 -18.82 -0.31 3.12
CA SER A 250 -18.47 -0.11 1.71
C SER A 250 -19.32 -0.98 0.77
N LEU A 251 -19.48 -2.26 1.07
CA LEU A 251 -20.36 -3.14 0.30
C LEU A 251 -21.82 -2.72 0.42
N GLY A 252 -22.26 -2.38 1.63
CA GLY A 252 -23.61 -1.90 1.89
C GLY A 252 -23.94 -0.61 1.14
N SER A 253 -22.97 0.30 0.97
CA SER A 253 -23.17 1.53 0.20
C SER A 253 -23.40 1.28 -1.29
N ILE A 254 -22.71 0.28 -1.87
CA ILE A 254 -22.94 -0.13 -3.26
C ILE A 254 -24.36 -0.71 -3.40
N LEU A 255 -24.74 -1.64 -2.50
CA LEU A 255 -26.07 -2.22 -2.49
C LEU A 255 -27.17 -1.18 -2.26
N LEU A 256 -26.88 -0.16 -1.43
CA LEU A 256 -27.80 0.95 -1.21
C LEU A 256 -28.05 1.75 -2.49
N LEU A 257 -27.02 2.04 -3.28
CA LEU A 257 -27.18 2.72 -4.57
C LEU A 257 -27.98 1.89 -5.56
N VAL A 258 -27.75 0.59 -5.61
CA VAL A 258 -28.54 -0.35 -6.44
C VAL A 258 -30.01 -0.36 -6.00
N ALA A 259 -30.24 -0.51 -4.71
CA ALA A 259 -31.59 -0.49 -4.14
C ALA A 259 -32.31 0.84 -4.36
N LEU A 260 -31.59 1.96 -4.26
CA LEU A 260 -32.11 3.31 -4.54
C LEU A 260 -32.56 3.42 -5.99
N GLY A 261 -31.74 2.95 -6.95
CA GLY A 261 -32.12 2.93 -8.37
C GLY A 261 -33.38 2.09 -8.63
N LEU A 262 -33.44 0.91 -8.01
CA LEU A 262 -34.62 0.03 -8.10
C LEU A 262 -35.87 0.67 -7.44
N ALA A 263 -35.70 1.29 -6.27
CA ALA A 263 -36.77 1.98 -5.56
C ALA A 263 -37.35 3.15 -6.36
N ILE A 264 -36.51 3.89 -7.08
CA ILE A 264 -36.93 4.97 -7.97
C ILE A 264 -37.74 4.40 -9.13
N THR A 265 -37.24 3.39 -9.83
CA THR A 265 -37.94 2.79 -11.00
C THR A 265 -39.26 2.14 -10.59
N TYR A 266 -39.27 1.34 -9.53
CA TYR A 266 -40.50 0.71 -9.04
C TYR A 266 -41.48 1.73 -8.42
N GLY A 267 -40.96 2.65 -7.62
CA GLY A 267 -41.78 3.66 -6.93
C GLY A 267 -42.44 4.69 -7.88
N LEU A 268 -41.75 5.08 -8.98
CA LEU A 268 -42.30 6.04 -9.94
C LEU A 268 -43.14 5.40 -11.04
N MET A 269 -42.66 4.28 -11.58
CA MET A 269 -43.33 3.68 -12.74
C MET A 269 -44.27 2.55 -12.36
N GLY A 270 -44.16 2.00 -11.15
CA GLY A 270 -44.92 0.82 -10.70
C GLY A 270 -44.58 -0.44 -11.50
N VAL A 271 -43.38 -0.48 -12.10
CA VAL A 271 -42.93 -1.52 -13.01
C VAL A 271 -41.82 -2.32 -12.37
N ILE A 272 -41.95 -3.64 -12.37
CA ILE A 272 -40.87 -4.53 -11.94
C ILE A 272 -39.90 -4.66 -13.11
N ASN A 273 -38.76 -4.00 -13.01
CA ASN A 273 -37.75 -4.00 -14.06
C ASN A 273 -36.64 -5.05 -13.77
N MET A 274 -36.74 -6.21 -14.44
CA MET A 274 -35.73 -7.25 -14.33
C MET A 274 -34.41 -6.89 -15.03
N ALA A 275 -34.41 -5.93 -15.96
CA ALA A 275 -33.22 -5.47 -16.68
C ALA A 275 -32.40 -4.42 -15.93
N HIS A 276 -32.68 -4.18 -14.63
CA HIS A 276 -31.95 -3.19 -13.84
C HIS A 276 -30.45 -3.51 -13.71
N GLY A 277 -30.11 -4.81 -13.56
CA GLY A 277 -28.72 -5.27 -13.52
C GLY A 277 -27.95 -4.99 -14.81
N GLU A 278 -28.64 -5.18 -15.96
CA GLU A 278 -28.02 -4.94 -17.28
C GLU A 278 -27.81 -3.46 -17.57
N LEU A 279 -28.65 -2.57 -17.03
CA LEU A 279 -28.41 -1.13 -17.10
C LEU A 279 -27.15 -0.73 -16.29
N MET A 280 -26.91 -1.36 -15.15
CA MET A 280 -25.67 -1.18 -14.40
C MET A 280 -24.47 -1.75 -15.18
N MET A 281 -24.61 -2.91 -15.81
CA MET A 281 -23.60 -3.50 -16.68
C MET A 281 -23.23 -2.54 -17.82
N ILE A 282 -24.19 -1.92 -18.49
CA ILE A 282 -23.94 -0.93 -19.54
C ILE A 282 -23.12 0.24 -19.00
N GLY A 283 -23.48 0.76 -17.81
CA GLY A 283 -22.69 1.80 -17.15
C GLY A 283 -21.24 1.37 -16.89
N ALA A 284 -21.02 0.13 -16.43
CA ALA A 284 -19.69 -0.41 -16.20
C ALA A 284 -18.87 -0.55 -17.49
N TYR A 285 -19.48 -1.05 -18.57
CA TYR A 285 -18.83 -1.14 -19.87
C TYR A 285 -18.56 0.23 -20.51
N ALA A 286 -19.42 1.22 -20.27
CA ALA A 286 -19.15 2.60 -20.68
C ALA A 286 -17.89 3.15 -19.98
N ALA A 287 -17.71 2.88 -18.68
CA ALA A 287 -16.49 3.24 -17.96
C ALA A 287 -15.25 2.54 -18.55
N TYR A 288 -15.36 1.26 -18.91
CA TYR A 288 -14.30 0.52 -19.58
C TYR A 288 -13.93 1.13 -20.96
N VAL A 289 -14.92 1.51 -21.76
CA VAL A 289 -14.68 2.18 -23.05
C VAL A 289 -13.97 3.51 -22.85
N VAL A 290 -14.40 4.32 -21.88
CA VAL A 290 -13.74 5.60 -21.54
C VAL A 290 -12.29 5.36 -21.10
N GLN A 291 -12.04 4.36 -20.27
CA GLN A 291 -10.69 3.98 -19.84
C GLN A 291 -9.79 3.68 -21.06
N ASN A 292 -10.27 2.86 -21.99
CA ASN A 292 -9.50 2.49 -23.19
C ASN A 292 -9.28 3.69 -24.11
N LEU A 293 -10.26 4.58 -24.23
CA LEU A 293 -10.14 5.83 -24.99
C LEU A 293 -9.05 6.73 -24.41
N PHE A 294 -9.01 6.89 -23.08
CA PHE A 294 -7.95 7.65 -22.42
C PHE A 294 -6.58 6.99 -22.61
N ARG A 295 -6.51 5.67 -22.51
CA ARG A 295 -5.26 4.92 -22.72
C ARG A 295 -4.72 5.11 -24.15
N ALA A 296 -5.60 5.12 -25.15
CA ALA A 296 -5.20 5.22 -26.56
C ALA A 296 -4.86 6.65 -26.98
N HIS A 297 -5.59 7.66 -26.50
CA HIS A 297 -5.49 9.03 -27.02
C HIS A 297 -4.84 10.01 -26.05
N VAL A 298 -4.96 9.81 -24.73
CA VAL A 298 -4.48 10.77 -23.73
C VAL A 298 -3.79 10.04 -22.55
N PRO A 299 -2.73 9.24 -22.81
CA PRO A 299 -2.09 8.45 -21.77
C PRO A 299 -1.52 9.30 -20.62
N ALA A 300 -1.13 10.56 -20.89
CA ALA A 300 -0.63 11.47 -19.87
C ALA A 300 -1.70 11.92 -18.84
N ALA A 301 -2.99 11.80 -19.19
CA ALA A 301 -4.11 12.13 -18.30
C ALA A 301 -4.93 10.87 -17.95
N PHE A 302 -4.32 9.68 -18.02
CA PHE A 302 -5.02 8.44 -17.73
C PHE A 302 -5.69 8.43 -16.35
N ASP A 303 -5.05 9.00 -15.34
CA ASP A 303 -5.57 9.08 -13.98
C ASP A 303 -6.89 9.90 -13.85
N ALA A 304 -7.21 10.72 -14.83
CA ALA A 304 -8.44 11.51 -14.87
C ALA A 304 -9.64 10.78 -15.52
N TYR A 305 -9.43 9.58 -16.08
CA TYR A 305 -10.49 8.88 -16.82
C TYR A 305 -11.75 8.64 -15.98
N VAL A 306 -11.62 8.39 -14.66
CA VAL A 306 -12.75 8.13 -13.76
C VAL A 306 -13.69 9.33 -13.71
N LEU A 307 -13.17 10.57 -13.73
CA LEU A 307 -13.99 11.77 -13.74
C LEU A 307 -14.83 11.89 -15.01
N ALA A 308 -14.31 11.45 -16.16
CA ALA A 308 -15.04 11.39 -17.41
C ALA A 308 -15.97 10.16 -17.49
N ALA A 309 -15.56 9.05 -16.86
CA ALA A 309 -16.34 7.82 -16.85
C ALA A 309 -17.66 7.96 -16.09
N ILE A 310 -17.70 8.74 -14.99
CA ILE A 310 -18.94 8.96 -14.21
C ILE A 310 -20.07 9.52 -15.09
N PRO A 311 -19.93 10.70 -15.75
CA PRO A 311 -20.99 11.24 -16.60
C PRO A 311 -21.22 10.35 -17.84
N ALA A 312 -20.21 9.74 -18.41
CA ALA A 312 -20.35 8.86 -19.57
C ALA A 312 -21.19 7.61 -19.24
N SER A 313 -20.92 6.96 -18.10
CA SER A 313 -21.69 5.81 -17.61
C SER A 313 -23.14 6.19 -17.32
N PHE A 314 -23.35 7.34 -16.70
CA PHE A 314 -24.71 7.85 -16.46
C PHE A 314 -25.46 8.07 -17.77
N LEU A 315 -24.86 8.77 -18.75
CA LEU A 315 -25.48 9.04 -20.03
C LEU A 315 -25.75 7.78 -20.84
N ALA A 316 -24.82 6.82 -20.85
CA ALA A 316 -25.00 5.55 -21.56
C ALA A 316 -26.18 4.75 -20.96
N ALA A 317 -26.22 4.58 -19.64
CA ALA A 317 -27.31 3.90 -18.97
C ALA A 317 -28.66 4.65 -19.13
N ALA A 318 -28.65 5.97 -19.04
CA ALA A 318 -29.85 6.80 -19.24
C ALA A 318 -30.37 6.70 -20.68
N LEU A 319 -29.49 6.70 -21.69
CA LEU A 319 -29.88 6.58 -23.09
C LEU A 319 -30.53 5.21 -23.36
N VAL A 320 -29.89 4.12 -22.91
CA VAL A 320 -30.45 2.77 -23.09
C VAL A 320 -31.77 2.64 -22.31
N GLY A 321 -31.82 3.16 -21.09
CA GLY A 321 -33.07 3.18 -20.29
C GLY A 321 -34.19 3.98 -20.97
N ALA A 322 -33.88 5.12 -21.57
CA ALA A 322 -34.86 5.93 -22.31
C ALA A 322 -35.34 5.22 -23.60
N VAL A 323 -34.47 4.52 -24.29
CA VAL A 323 -34.85 3.69 -25.46
C VAL A 323 -35.78 2.56 -25.03
N LEU A 324 -35.44 1.84 -23.95
CA LEU A 324 -36.26 0.76 -23.43
C LEU A 324 -37.62 1.25 -22.92
N GLU A 325 -37.65 2.38 -22.25
CA GLU A 325 -38.91 2.98 -21.81
C GLU A 325 -39.80 3.30 -23.00
N ARG A 326 -39.28 4.00 -24.03
CA ARG A 326 -40.08 4.43 -25.18
C ARG A 326 -40.51 3.32 -26.11
N SER A 327 -39.67 2.29 -26.27
CA SER A 327 -39.91 1.17 -27.22
C SER A 327 -40.81 0.09 -26.64
N VAL A 328 -40.65 -0.25 -25.33
CA VAL A 328 -41.30 -1.41 -24.73
C VAL A 328 -42.11 -1.06 -23.47
N ILE A 329 -41.48 -0.47 -22.44
CA ILE A 329 -42.08 -0.35 -21.11
C ILE A 329 -43.33 0.52 -21.14
N ARG A 330 -43.33 1.57 -21.93
CA ARG A 330 -44.44 2.51 -22.13
C ARG A 330 -45.74 1.82 -22.46
N TRP A 331 -45.71 0.77 -23.27
CA TRP A 331 -46.91 0.06 -23.72
C TRP A 331 -47.43 -0.98 -22.72
N LEU A 332 -46.62 -1.29 -21.71
CA LEU A 332 -46.90 -2.31 -20.70
C LEU A 332 -47.29 -1.72 -19.35
N TYR A 333 -47.48 -0.41 -19.25
CA TYR A 333 -47.92 0.23 -18.00
C TYR A 333 -49.29 -0.36 -17.53
N GLY A 334 -49.36 -0.71 -16.25
CA GLY A 334 -50.54 -1.30 -15.64
C GLY A 334 -50.70 -2.83 -15.84
N ARG A 335 -49.68 -3.47 -16.45
CA ARG A 335 -49.66 -4.92 -16.68
C ARG A 335 -48.40 -5.57 -16.08
N PRO A 336 -48.35 -5.79 -14.75
CA PRO A 336 -47.11 -6.14 -14.06
C PRO A 336 -46.50 -7.47 -14.53
N LEU A 337 -47.29 -8.49 -14.85
CA LEU A 337 -46.77 -9.79 -15.33
C LEU A 337 -46.18 -9.71 -16.73
N GLU A 338 -46.81 -8.97 -17.63
CA GLU A 338 -46.31 -8.77 -19.01
C GLU A 338 -45.00 -7.94 -18.98
N THR A 339 -44.93 -6.94 -18.12
CA THR A 339 -43.75 -6.12 -17.93
C THR A 339 -42.58 -6.94 -17.38
N LEU A 340 -42.84 -7.82 -16.42
CA LEU A 340 -41.81 -8.69 -15.86
C LEU A 340 -41.22 -9.62 -16.93
N LEU A 341 -42.07 -10.27 -17.74
CA LEU A 341 -41.60 -11.15 -18.82
C LEU A 341 -40.87 -10.38 -19.91
N ALA A 342 -41.38 -9.23 -20.31
CA ALA A 342 -40.71 -8.38 -21.33
C ALA A 342 -39.35 -7.89 -20.85
N THR A 343 -39.25 -7.39 -19.62
CA THR A 343 -37.96 -6.91 -19.07
C THR A 343 -36.97 -8.06 -18.85
N TRP A 344 -37.45 -9.29 -18.54
CA TRP A 344 -36.57 -10.46 -18.49
C TRP A 344 -36.02 -10.82 -19.88
N GLY A 345 -36.86 -10.81 -20.92
CA GLY A 345 -36.41 -11.02 -22.31
C GLY A 345 -35.40 -9.96 -22.74
N ILE A 346 -35.64 -8.69 -22.40
CA ILE A 346 -34.70 -7.57 -22.64
C ILE A 346 -33.39 -7.80 -21.92
N SER A 347 -33.41 -8.25 -20.68
CA SER A 347 -32.22 -8.58 -19.90
C SER A 347 -31.31 -9.58 -20.65
N LEU A 348 -31.89 -10.66 -21.18
CA LEU A 348 -31.17 -11.66 -21.97
C LEU A 348 -30.58 -11.06 -23.24
N ILE A 349 -31.32 -10.19 -23.95
CA ILE A 349 -30.86 -9.53 -25.16
C ILE A 349 -29.69 -8.59 -24.87
N LEU A 350 -29.79 -7.77 -23.82
CA LEU A 350 -28.72 -6.85 -23.43
C LEU A 350 -27.45 -7.59 -23.00
N MET A 351 -27.61 -8.66 -22.21
CA MET A 351 -26.51 -9.52 -21.80
C MET A 351 -25.79 -10.11 -23.02
N GLN A 352 -26.56 -10.65 -23.96
CA GLN A 352 -25.99 -11.23 -25.17
C GLN A 352 -25.38 -10.19 -26.10
N ALA A 353 -25.97 -9.02 -26.21
CA ALA A 353 -25.42 -7.91 -26.99
C ALA A 353 -24.04 -7.46 -26.46
N VAL A 354 -23.92 -7.28 -25.16
CA VAL A 354 -22.64 -6.94 -24.53
C VAL A 354 -21.60 -8.04 -24.74
N ARG A 355 -21.98 -9.32 -24.57
CA ARG A 355 -21.06 -10.44 -24.85
C ARG A 355 -20.61 -10.50 -26.29
N SER A 356 -21.49 -10.15 -27.24
CA SER A 356 -21.14 -10.14 -28.68
C SER A 356 -20.17 -9.00 -29.04
N VAL A 357 -20.26 -7.86 -28.34
CA VAL A 357 -19.41 -6.70 -28.60
C VAL A 357 -18.05 -6.79 -27.89
N PHE A 358 -18.06 -7.18 -26.60
CA PHE A 358 -16.88 -7.17 -25.75
C PHE A 358 -16.28 -8.56 -25.49
N GLY A 359 -16.96 -9.61 -25.92
CA GLY A 359 -16.56 -10.99 -25.63
C GLY A 359 -17.15 -11.53 -24.31
N ALA A 360 -16.91 -12.82 -24.07
CA ALA A 360 -17.41 -13.52 -22.87
C ALA A 360 -16.50 -13.36 -21.64
N GLN A 361 -15.29 -12.83 -21.82
CA GLN A 361 -14.31 -12.69 -20.76
C GLN A 361 -14.53 -11.41 -19.93
N ASN A 362 -14.18 -11.48 -18.66
CA ASN A 362 -14.21 -10.30 -17.80
C ASN A 362 -13.19 -9.28 -18.26
N VAL A 363 -13.60 -8.02 -18.36
CA VAL A 363 -12.73 -6.91 -18.74
C VAL A 363 -12.22 -6.20 -17.48
N PRO A 364 -10.90 -5.92 -17.38
CA PRO A 364 -10.33 -5.23 -16.24
C PRO A 364 -10.59 -3.73 -16.30
N VAL A 365 -11.02 -3.15 -15.18
CA VAL A 365 -11.05 -1.70 -14.96
C VAL A 365 -10.00 -1.36 -13.92
N GLU A 366 -9.02 -0.54 -14.28
CA GLU A 366 -7.87 -0.22 -13.45
C GLU A 366 -8.15 0.96 -12.52
N ASN A 367 -7.63 0.88 -11.31
CA ASN A 367 -7.66 2.03 -10.41
C ASN A 367 -6.67 3.10 -10.88
N PRO A 368 -7.05 4.39 -10.91
CA PRO A 368 -6.09 5.47 -11.11
C PRO A 368 -5.09 5.54 -9.95
N SER A 369 -3.93 6.14 -10.19
CA SER A 369 -2.83 6.19 -9.20
C SER A 369 -3.26 6.83 -7.88
N TRP A 370 -4.08 7.88 -7.91
CA TRP A 370 -4.58 8.59 -6.73
C TRP A 370 -5.64 7.83 -5.92
N LEU A 371 -6.26 6.77 -6.47
CA LEU A 371 -7.14 5.83 -5.75
C LEU A 371 -6.41 4.55 -5.33
N SER A 372 -5.14 4.40 -5.70
CA SER A 372 -4.32 3.26 -5.32
C SER A 372 -3.71 3.49 -3.92
N GLY A 373 -3.56 2.41 -3.15
CA GLY A 373 -3.08 2.49 -1.78
C GLY A 373 -4.19 2.68 -0.75
N GLY A 374 -3.85 3.18 0.43
CA GLY A 374 -4.79 3.37 1.53
C GLY A 374 -4.20 4.14 2.70
N VAL A 375 -5.05 4.54 3.63
CA VAL A 375 -4.67 5.13 4.92
C VAL A 375 -4.52 4.03 5.95
N GLN A 376 -3.35 3.92 6.54
CA GLN A 376 -3.14 3.05 7.70
C GLN A 376 -3.66 3.75 8.96
N VAL A 377 -4.79 3.30 9.46
CA VAL A 377 -5.43 3.86 10.66
C VAL A 377 -4.92 3.16 11.91
N LEU A 378 -4.69 1.85 11.82
CA LEU A 378 -4.08 1.03 12.86
C LEU A 378 -2.98 0.17 12.24
N PRO A 379 -2.03 -0.35 13.01
CA PRO A 379 -0.96 -1.20 12.50
C PRO A 379 -1.43 -2.43 11.72
N ASN A 380 -2.64 -2.91 12.03
CA ASN A 380 -3.29 -4.04 11.36
C ASN A 380 -4.50 -3.63 10.50
N LEU A 381 -4.76 -2.32 10.31
CA LEU A 381 -5.91 -1.83 9.54
C LEU A 381 -5.50 -0.75 8.56
N THR A 382 -5.51 -1.09 7.30
CA THR A 382 -5.36 -0.14 6.18
C THR A 382 -6.71 0.01 5.48
N LEU A 383 -7.20 1.25 5.39
CA LEU A 383 -8.43 1.58 4.67
C LEU A 383 -8.08 1.97 3.22
N PRO A 384 -8.45 1.15 2.21
CA PRO A 384 -8.14 1.46 0.82
C PRO A 384 -8.87 2.73 0.33
N TYR A 385 -8.14 3.60 -0.38
CA TYR A 385 -8.70 4.86 -0.92
C TYR A 385 -9.90 4.64 -1.83
N ASN A 386 -9.89 3.59 -2.66
CA ASN A 386 -10.99 3.26 -3.54
C ASN A 386 -12.30 2.99 -2.76
N ARG A 387 -12.23 2.29 -1.62
CA ARG A 387 -13.41 2.02 -0.78
C ARG A 387 -13.92 3.28 -0.07
N ILE A 388 -13.01 4.16 0.35
CA ILE A 388 -13.36 5.47 0.93
C ILE A 388 -14.08 6.31 -0.13
N ALA A 389 -13.53 6.35 -1.37
CA ALA A 389 -14.15 7.07 -2.47
C ALA A 389 -15.55 6.53 -2.80
N ILE A 390 -15.78 5.22 -2.78
CA ILE A 390 -17.10 4.60 -2.99
C ILE A 390 -18.08 5.06 -1.91
N LEU A 391 -17.69 5.06 -0.63
CA LEU A 391 -18.55 5.52 0.47
C LEU A 391 -18.93 7.00 0.30
N VAL A 392 -17.96 7.86 0.00
CA VAL A 392 -18.17 9.29 -0.21
C VAL A 392 -19.09 9.51 -1.43
N PHE A 393 -18.83 8.83 -2.53
CA PHE A 393 -19.65 8.90 -3.74
C PHE A 393 -21.09 8.45 -3.47
N ALA A 394 -21.29 7.34 -2.77
CA ALA A 394 -22.61 6.85 -2.41
C ALA A 394 -23.38 7.86 -1.54
N ALA A 395 -22.69 8.45 -0.55
CA ALA A 395 -23.30 9.49 0.30
C ALA A 395 -23.69 10.75 -0.50
N LEU A 396 -22.83 11.17 -1.44
CA LEU A 396 -23.11 12.32 -2.32
C LEU A 396 -24.30 12.06 -3.25
N VAL A 397 -24.36 10.88 -3.88
CA VAL A 397 -25.50 10.50 -4.75
C VAL A 397 -26.78 10.42 -3.94
N LEU A 398 -26.76 9.79 -2.77
CA LEU A 398 -27.93 9.72 -1.89
C LEU A 398 -28.41 11.11 -1.48
N ALA A 399 -27.50 11.98 -1.06
CA ALA A 399 -27.80 13.36 -0.71
C ALA A 399 -28.36 14.14 -1.91
N ALA A 400 -27.76 14.00 -3.09
CA ALA A 400 -28.20 14.66 -4.32
C ALA A 400 -29.63 14.24 -4.70
N VAL A 401 -29.92 12.93 -4.69
CA VAL A 401 -31.26 12.38 -4.98
C VAL A 401 -32.28 12.84 -3.93
N ALA A 402 -31.93 12.78 -2.64
CA ALA A 402 -32.80 13.24 -1.56
C ALA A 402 -33.12 14.75 -1.70
N LEU A 403 -32.13 15.57 -2.03
CA LEU A 403 -32.27 17.01 -2.24
C LEU A 403 -33.12 17.30 -3.49
N LEU A 404 -32.90 16.56 -4.56
CA LEU A 404 -33.68 16.67 -5.80
C LEU A 404 -35.16 16.36 -5.53
N ILE A 405 -35.47 15.27 -4.82
CA ILE A 405 -36.86 14.90 -4.50
C ILE A 405 -37.48 15.86 -3.48
N ALA A 406 -36.71 16.33 -2.48
CA ALA A 406 -37.24 17.17 -1.39
C ALA A 406 -37.42 18.64 -1.79
N ARG A 407 -36.49 19.18 -2.60
CA ARG A 407 -36.38 20.64 -2.82
C ARG A 407 -36.68 21.11 -4.25
N THR A 408 -36.90 20.21 -5.23
CA THR A 408 -37.10 20.61 -6.62
C THR A 408 -38.56 20.41 -7.09
N ARG A 409 -38.91 21.09 -8.20
CA ARG A 409 -40.22 20.91 -8.88
C ARG A 409 -40.35 19.47 -9.42
N LEU A 410 -39.26 18.84 -9.82
CA LEU A 410 -39.26 17.45 -10.24
C LEU A 410 -39.74 16.52 -9.12
N GLY A 411 -39.28 16.72 -7.90
CA GLY A 411 -39.77 15.94 -6.76
C GLY A 411 -41.24 16.12 -6.44
N LEU A 412 -41.78 17.33 -6.69
CA LEU A 412 -43.23 17.59 -6.56
C LEU A 412 -44.02 16.83 -7.63
N PHE A 413 -43.56 16.86 -8.88
CA PHE A 413 -44.20 16.11 -9.99
C PHE A 413 -44.14 14.62 -9.75
N VAL A 414 -42.98 14.11 -9.33
CA VAL A 414 -42.77 12.70 -8.96
C VAL A 414 -43.79 12.26 -7.92
N ARG A 415 -43.93 13.00 -6.82
CA ARG A 415 -44.92 12.68 -5.77
C ARG A 415 -46.37 12.76 -6.29
N GLY A 416 -46.70 13.72 -7.13
CA GLY A 416 -48.02 13.83 -7.74
C GLY A 416 -48.37 12.66 -8.65
N VAL A 417 -47.39 12.23 -9.49
CA VAL A 417 -47.57 11.10 -10.42
C VAL A 417 -47.65 9.77 -9.66
N THR A 418 -46.85 9.60 -8.58
CA THR A 418 -46.90 8.37 -7.77
C THR A 418 -48.22 8.22 -7.00
N GLN A 419 -48.82 9.33 -6.54
CA GLN A 419 -50.11 9.28 -5.88
C GLN A 419 -51.25 9.01 -6.84
N ASN A 420 -51.37 9.78 -7.92
CA ASN A 420 -52.43 9.59 -8.92
C ASN A 420 -51.97 10.10 -10.29
N ARG A 421 -51.51 9.21 -11.15
CA ARG A 421 -51.01 9.52 -12.49
C ARG A 421 -52.02 10.21 -13.37
N ARG A 422 -53.32 9.77 -13.29
CA ARG A 422 -54.40 10.36 -14.09
C ARG A 422 -54.71 11.82 -13.67
N MET A 423 -54.80 12.07 -12.37
CA MET A 423 -54.99 13.42 -11.85
C MET A 423 -53.78 14.32 -12.15
N ALA A 424 -52.57 13.83 -12.03
CA ALA A 424 -51.38 14.60 -12.39
C ALA A 424 -51.38 15.05 -13.86
N ALA A 425 -51.81 14.16 -14.77
CA ALA A 425 -51.98 14.50 -16.18
C ALA A 425 -53.05 15.57 -16.40
N CYS A 426 -54.20 15.51 -15.65
CA CYS A 426 -55.27 16.52 -15.76
C CYS A 426 -54.83 17.91 -15.30
N VAL A 427 -53.90 18.04 -14.36
CA VAL A 427 -53.32 19.33 -13.92
C VAL A 427 -52.08 19.74 -14.72
N GLY A 428 -51.84 19.14 -15.90
CA GLY A 428 -50.82 19.56 -16.86
C GLY A 428 -49.41 19.00 -16.61
N VAL A 429 -49.26 17.99 -15.74
CA VAL A 429 -47.97 17.31 -15.58
C VAL A 429 -47.77 16.35 -16.75
N ASN A 430 -46.68 16.54 -17.47
CA ASN A 430 -46.30 15.56 -18.51
C ASN A 430 -45.93 14.22 -17.87
N THR A 431 -46.77 13.23 -18.02
CA THR A 431 -46.64 11.88 -17.47
C THR A 431 -46.09 10.87 -18.48
N ALA A 432 -45.72 11.31 -19.70
CA ALA A 432 -45.13 10.46 -20.74
C ALA A 432 -43.65 10.32 -20.59
#